data_128e47d86426678f32ed6b6cc145a756
#
_entry.id   128e47d86426678f32ed6b6cc145a756
#
_cell.length_a   1.000
_cell.length_b   1.000
_cell.length_c   1.000
_cell.angle_alpha   90.00
_cell.angle_beta   90.00
_cell.angle_gamma   90.00
#
_symmetry.space_group_name_H-M   'P 1'
#
loop_
_entity.id
_entity.type
_entity.pdbx_description
1 polymer ?
#
loop_
_entity_poly.entity_id
_entity_poly.type
_entity_poly.pdbx_seq_one_letter_code
_entity_poly.pdbx_strand_id
1 'polypeptide(L)'
;MADILVIAAHPQLDQSRATRSLMAAAAGLDAARVEVRDLYALYPDYFIDVAAEQARLAQARLVVWLHPVHWYSMPPLLKLWLDEVFAFGWAYGPGGRVLVGKDLWLVASTGGPQESYRPDGYNRYFFDAFMHPSEQTAALCGMRWLPPLVLHGAHSASPQALATHAELFAARLQSWPAWPEIEALEPALPCDVPAAARPAAEA
;
A
#
# COMPACT_ATOMS: atom_id res chain seq x y z
N MET A 1 -8.09 1.08 18.56
CA MET A 1 -7.61 0.50 17.30
C MET A 1 -6.68 1.49 16.64
N ALA A 2 -5.74 1.01 15.85
CA ALA A 2 -4.66 1.85 15.33
C ALA A 2 -5.15 2.84 14.25
N ASP A 3 -4.60 4.05 14.26
CA ASP A 3 -4.84 5.07 13.22
C ASP A 3 -4.16 4.71 11.88
N ILE A 4 -3.08 3.94 11.95
CA ILE A 4 -2.24 3.55 10.82
C ILE A 4 -2.28 2.04 10.67
N LEU A 5 -2.68 1.57 9.48
CA LEU A 5 -2.75 0.16 9.14
C LEU A 5 -1.70 -0.16 8.05
N VAL A 6 -0.68 -0.94 8.41
CA VAL A 6 0.35 -1.39 7.47
C VAL A 6 -0.01 -2.78 6.97
N ILE A 7 -0.43 -2.86 5.71
CA ILE A 7 -0.69 -4.10 4.99
C ILE A 7 0.61 -4.54 4.32
N ALA A 8 1.28 -5.52 4.92
CA ALA A 8 2.53 -6.05 4.42
C ALA A 8 2.29 -7.35 3.64
N ALA A 9 2.91 -7.45 2.45
CA ALA A 9 2.77 -8.63 1.60
C ALA A 9 4.10 -9.00 0.94
N HIS A 10 4.73 -10.05 1.43
CA HIS A 10 5.95 -10.61 0.83
C HIS A 10 5.87 -12.13 0.78
N PRO A 11 5.84 -12.77 -0.43
CA PRO A 11 5.64 -14.22 -0.55
C PRO A 11 6.70 -15.07 0.15
N GLN A 12 7.91 -14.53 0.33
CA GLN A 12 9.06 -15.18 0.97
C GLN A 12 9.72 -14.20 1.95
N LEU A 13 8.97 -13.81 2.99
CA LEU A 13 9.42 -12.78 3.94
C LEU A 13 10.75 -13.12 4.60
N ASP A 14 11.01 -14.40 4.91
CA ASP A 14 12.27 -14.86 5.51
C ASP A 14 13.50 -14.54 4.66
N GLN A 15 13.32 -14.46 3.34
CA GLN A 15 14.39 -14.10 2.40
C GLN A 15 14.46 -12.59 2.13
N SER A 16 13.48 -11.82 2.59
CA SER A 16 13.42 -10.39 2.38
C SER A 16 14.22 -9.63 3.44
N ARG A 17 15.25 -8.92 3.00
CA ARG A 17 15.98 -8.00 3.88
C ARG A 17 15.21 -6.69 4.04
N ALA A 18 14.67 -6.15 2.95
CA ALA A 18 13.99 -4.86 2.93
C ALA A 18 12.64 -4.91 3.66
N THR A 19 11.68 -5.73 3.19
CA THR A 19 10.33 -5.78 3.77
C THR A 19 10.37 -6.16 5.25
N ARG A 20 11.21 -7.14 5.62
CA ARG A 20 11.38 -7.54 7.03
C ARG A 20 11.90 -6.41 7.92
N SER A 21 12.89 -5.63 7.43
CA SER A 21 13.41 -4.47 8.16
C SER A 21 12.34 -3.39 8.37
N LEU A 22 11.54 -3.10 7.34
CA LEU A 22 10.46 -2.12 7.41
C LEU A 22 9.34 -2.60 8.35
N MET A 23 8.94 -3.87 8.26
CA MET A 23 7.94 -4.45 9.18
C MET A 23 8.41 -4.37 10.64
N ALA A 24 9.68 -4.71 10.89
CA ALA A 24 10.25 -4.63 12.24
C ALA A 24 10.28 -3.17 12.75
N ALA A 25 10.61 -2.21 11.89
CA ALA A 25 10.60 -0.80 12.24
C ALA A 25 9.19 -0.29 12.58
N ALA A 26 8.17 -0.70 11.81
CA ALA A 26 6.77 -0.37 12.11
C ALA A 26 6.26 -1.04 13.39
N ALA A 27 6.57 -2.33 13.60
CA ALA A 27 6.19 -3.08 14.78
C ALA A 27 6.86 -2.58 16.07
N GLY A 28 7.98 -1.87 15.97
CA GLY A 28 8.64 -1.20 17.08
C GLY A 28 7.97 0.10 17.53
N LEU A 29 6.95 0.58 16.81
CA LEU A 29 6.19 1.79 17.17
C LEU A 29 5.04 1.46 18.12
N ASP A 30 4.38 2.50 18.64
CA ASP A 30 3.22 2.34 19.52
C ASP A 30 2.10 1.54 18.82
N ALA A 31 1.80 0.36 19.35
CA ALA A 31 0.75 -0.53 18.83
C ALA A 31 -0.67 0.07 18.92
N ALA A 32 -0.88 1.06 19.77
CA ALA A 32 -2.13 1.82 19.79
C ALA A 32 -2.28 2.71 18.56
N ARG A 33 -1.17 3.04 17.89
CA ARG A 33 -1.13 3.93 16.73
C ARG A 33 -0.88 3.18 15.42
N VAL A 34 -0.04 2.15 15.41
CA VAL A 34 0.37 1.43 14.19
C VAL A 34 0.08 -0.06 14.35
N GLU A 35 -0.74 -0.60 13.47
CA GLU A 35 -0.98 -2.04 13.34
C GLU A 35 -0.31 -2.56 12.07
N VAL A 36 0.50 -3.63 12.19
CA VAL A 36 1.14 -4.30 11.04
C VAL A 36 0.44 -5.62 10.79
N ARG A 37 0.02 -5.84 9.56
CA ARG A 37 -0.64 -7.07 9.11
C ARG A 37 0.19 -7.73 8.02
N ASP A 38 0.79 -8.86 8.33
CA ASP A 38 1.47 -9.71 7.36
C ASP A 38 0.45 -10.62 6.69
N LEU A 39 0.07 -10.29 5.45
CA LEU A 39 -0.96 -11.05 4.74
C LEU A 39 -0.58 -12.51 4.52
N TYR A 40 0.69 -12.82 4.23
CA TYR A 40 1.11 -14.20 4.00
C TYR A 40 1.17 -15.04 5.26
N ALA A 41 1.37 -14.42 6.43
CA ALA A 41 1.27 -15.09 7.73
C ALA A 41 -0.19 -15.28 8.16
N LEU A 42 -1.06 -14.31 7.87
CA LEU A 42 -2.48 -14.32 8.24
C LEU A 42 -3.32 -15.25 7.33
N TYR A 43 -2.99 -15.30 6.05
CA TYR A 43 -3.77 -16.00 5.03
C TYR A 43 -2.88 -16.93 4.18
N PRO A 44 -2.25 -17.94 4.81
CA PRO A 44 -1.35 -18.87 4.11
C PRO A 44 -2.07 -19.74 3.07
N ASP A 45 -3.37 -19.90 3.22
CA ASP A 45 -4.27 -20.63 2.31
C ASP A 45 -4.98 -19.70 1.30
N TYR A 46 -4.67 -18.39 1.32
CA TYR A 46 -5.30 -17.36 0.48
C TYR A 46 -6.79 -17.12 0.77
N PHE A 47 -7.34 -17.67 1.85
CA PHE A 47 -8.72 -17.44 2.26
C PHE A 47 -8.80 -16.21 3.17
N ILE A 48 -9.16 -15.05 2.60
CA ILE A 48 -9.15 -13.76 3.28
C ILE A 48 -10.42 -13.58 4.12
N ASP A 49 -10.28 -13.24 5.40
CA ASP A 49 -11.39 -12.77 6.23
C ASP A 49 -11.72 -11.31 5.88
N VAL A 50 -12.54 -11.14 4.87
CA VAL A 50 -12.94 -9.84 4.33
C VAL A 50 -13.56 -8.94 5.42
N ALA A 51 -14.42 -9.50 6.26
CA ALA A 51 -15.09 -8.73 7.30
C ALA A 51 -14.10 -8.20 8.35
N ALA A 52 -13.13 -9.02 8.75
CA ALA A 52 -12.09 -8.61 9.67
C ALA A 52 -11.16 -7.54 9.07
N GLU A 53 -10.81 -7.64 7.78
CA GLU A 53 -9.99 -6.64 7.10
C GLU A 53 -10.74 -5.32 6.93
N GLN A 54 -11.99 -5.37 6.50
CA GLN A 54 -12.85 -4.20 6.35
C GLN A 54 -13.08 -3.48 7.68
N ALA A 55 -13.26 -4.20 8.78
CA ALA A 55 -13.43 -3.62 10.11
C ALA A 55 -12.19 -2.79 10.54
N ARG A 56 -10.98 -3.25 10.20
CA ARG A 56 -9.72 -2.52 10.47
C ARG A 56 -9.56 -1.31 9.57
N LEU A 57 -9.78 -1.50 8.29
CA LEU A 57 -9.72 -0.41 7.30
C LEU A 57 -10.71 0.71 7.62
N ALA A 58 -11.92 0.37 8.09
CA ALA A 58 -12.93 1.37 8.45
C ALA A 58 -12.42 2.33 9.53
N GLN A 59 -11.57 1.87 10.43
CA GLN A 59 -11.06 2.66 11.56
C GLN A 59 -9.73 3.35 11.27
N ALA A 60 -8.88 2.76 10.43
CA ALA A 60 -7.63 3.37 10.04
C ALA A 60 -7.86 4.67 9.26
N ARG A 61 -6.97 5.63 9.45
CA ARG A 61 -6.93 6.91 8.71
C ARG A 61 -5.82 6.93 7.66
N LEU A 62 -4.74 6.19 7.91
CA LEU A 62 -3.68 5.92 6.95
C LEU A 62 -3.61 4.41 6.68
N VAL A 63 -3.67 4.06 5.41
CA VAL A 63 -3.42 2.68 4.92
C VAL A 63 -2.08 2.67 4.21
N VAL A 64 -1.19 1.77 4.60
CA VAL A 64 0.12 1.59 3.99
C VAL A 64 0.15 0.26 3.26
N TRP A 65 0.46 0.26 1.97
CA TRP A 65 0.76 -0.95 1.23
C TRP A 65 2.26 -1.16 1.20
N LEU A 66 2.75 -2.15 1.95
CA LEU A 66 4.17 -2.47 2.07
C LEU A 66 4.48 -3.77 1.33
N HIS A 67 5.17 -3.68 0.17
CA HIS A 67 5.45 -4.86 -0.63
C HIS A 67 6.66 -4.72 -1.58
N PRO A 68 7.28 -5.82 -2.02
CA PRO A 68 8.19 -5.79 -3.16
C PRO A 68 7.41 -5.65 -4.46
N VAL A 69 8.01 -5.03 -5.46
CA VAL A 69 7.47 -5.02 -6.81
C VAL A 69 7.77 -6.36 -7.48
N HIS A 70 6.72 -7.12 -7.77
CA HIS A 70 6.77 -8.35 -8.53
C HIS A 70 6.11 -8.16 -9.89
N TRP A 71 6.86 -8.43 -10.97
CA TRP A 71 6.35 -8.25 -12.33
C TRP A 71 5.68 -6.88 -12.54
N TYR A 72 6.37 -5.82 -12.08
CA TYR A 72 5.96 -4.42 -12.20
C TYR A 72 4.67 -4.07 -11.43
N SER A 73 4.22 -4.92 -10.51
CA SER A 73 3.01 -4.76 -9.73
C SER A 73 3.18 -5.29 -8.30
N MET A 74 2.07 -5.45 -7.59
CA MET A 74 2.03 -6.01 -6.24
C MET A 74 2.07 -7.54 -6.26
N PRO A 75 2.46 -8.20 -5.15
CA PRO A 75 2.38 -9.64 -4.99
C PRO A 75 0.94 -10.17 -5.08
N PRO A 76 0.74 -11.45 -5.51
CA PRO A 76 -0.58 -11.98 -5.81
C PRO A 76 -1.56 -11.94 -4.63
N LEU A 77 -1.11 -12.24 -3.41
CA LEU A 77 -2.00 -12.20 -2.25
C LEU A 77 -2.47 -10.78 -1.91
N LEU A 78 -1.62 -9.75 -2.12
CA LEU A 78 -2.06 -8.36 -1.95
C LEU A 78 -3.08 -7.97 -3.02
N LYS A 79 -2.92 -8.45 -4.25
CA LYS A 79 -3.90 -8.20 -5.30
C LYS A 79 -5.24 -8.87 -4.99
N LEU A 80 -5.22 -10.13 -4.56
CA LEU A 80 -6.41 -10.84 -4.12
C LEU A 80 -7.09 -10.14 -2.94
N TRP A 81 -6.29 -9.73 -1.94
CA TRP A 81 -6.78 -8.96 -0.79
C TRP A 81 -7.47 -7.66 -1.24
N LEU A 82 -6.86 -6.93 -2.18
CA LEU A 82 -7.46 -5.72 -2.75
C LEU A 82 -8.79 -6.00 -3.45
N ASP A 83 -8.84 -7.05 -4.28
CA ASP A 83 -10.03 -7.40 -5.07
C ASP A 83 -11.21 -7.80 -4.18
N GLU A 84 -10.95 -8.51 -3.09
CA GLU A 84 -12.01 -8.97 -2.21
C GLU A 84 -12.42 -7.95 -1.15
N VAL A 85 -11.43 -7.25 -0.57
CA VAL A 85 -11.69 -6.32 0.55
C VAL A 85 -12.24 -4.98 0.07
N PHE A 86 -11.75 -4.47 -1.09
CA PHE A 86 -12.24 -3.20 -1.67
C PHE A 86 -13.51 -3.43 -2.50
N ALA A 87 -14.52 -4.01 -1.87
CA ALA A 87 -15.76 -4.40 -2.52
C ALA A 87 -16.58 -3.19 -3.01
N PHE A 88 -17.29 -3.40 -4.13
CA PHE A 88 -18.30 -2.47 -4.63
C PHE A 88 -19.41 -2.25 -3.59
N GLY A 89 -19.84 -1.01 -3.40
CA GLY A 89 -20.83 -0.64 -2.39
C GLY A 89 -20.25 -0.52 -0.97
N TRP A 90 -18.95 -0.82 -0.78
CA TRP A 90 -18.23 -0.61 0.47
C TRP A 90 -17.07 0.37 0.29
N ALA A 91 -16.12 0.08 -0.61
CA ALA A 91 -14.94 0.91 -0.88
C ALA A 91 -15.24 2.01 -1.92
N TYR A 92 -16.04 1.70 -2.92
CA TYR A 92 -16.37 2.59 -4.05
C TYR A 92 -17.78 2.28 -4.59
N GLY A 93 -18.26 3.12 -5.52
CA GLY A 93 -19.60 2.99 -6.10
C GLY A 93 -20.71 3.49 -5.17
N PRO A 94 -21.99 3.30 -5.54
CA PRO A 94 -23.13 3.73 -4.76
C PRO A 94 -23.10 3.18 -3.32
N GLY A 95 -23.04 4.05 -2.33
CA GLY A 95 -22.95 3.69 -0.90
C GLY A 95 -21.53 3.38 -0.41
N GLY A 96 -20.57 3.11 -1.29
CA GLY A 96 -19.19 2.77 -0.96
C GLY A 96 -18.34 3.99 -0.61
N ARG A 97 -18.34 4.41 0.65
CA ARG A 97 -17.67 5.64 1.11
C ARG A 97 -16.76 5.42 2.32
N VAL A 98 -16.51 4.18 2.72
CA VAL A 98 -15.77 3.88 3.97
C VAL A 98 -14.31 4.36 3.89
N LEU A 99 -13.74 4.40 2.68
CA LEU A 99 -12.36 4.80 2.45
C LEU A 99 -12.19 6.29 2.12
N VAL A 100 -13.28 7.01 1.88
CA VAL A 100 -13.25 8.43 1.50
C VAL A 100 -12.55 9.27 2.57
N GLY A 101 -11.58 10.09 2.14
CA GLY A 101 -10.82 11.00 3.00
C GLY A 101 -9.70 10.35 3.80
N LYS A 102 -9.47 9.05 3.64
CA LYS A 102 -8.29 8.37 4.19
C LYS A 102 -7.07 8.58 3.30
N ASP A 103 -5.90 8.37 3.88
CA ASP A 103 -4.63 8.40 3.14
C ASP A 103 -4.22 7.00 2.71
N LEU A 104 -3.68 6.88 1.48
CA LEU A 104 -3.02 5.67 0.99
C LEU A 104 -1.55 5.94 0.71
N TRP A 105 -0.66 5.19 1.33
CA TRP A 105 0.78 5.30 1.17
C TRP A 105 1.39 4.01 0.63
N LEU A 106 1.99 4.08 -0.56
CA LEU A 106 2.74 2.96 -1.12
C LEU A 106 4.18 2.98 -0.60
N VAL A 107 4.61 1.88 -0.01
CA VAL A 107 5.99 1.63 0.42
C VAL A 107 6.47 0.37 -0.28
N ALA A 108 7.38 0.54 -1.24
CA ALA A 108 7.76 -0.55 -2.12
C ALA A 108 9.27 -0.76 -2.19
N SER A 109 9.67 -1.96 -2.59
CA SER A 109 11.06 -2.25 -2.95
C SER A 109 11.14 -2.86 -4.35
N THR A 110 12.21 -2.56 -5.08
CA THR A 110 12.47 -3.13 -6.42
C THR A 110 13.78 -3.91 -6.42
N GLY A 111 13.84 -4.96 -7.23
CA GLY A 111 15.10 -5.69 -7.47
C GLY A 111 16.09 -4.89 -8.32
N GLY A 112 15.58 -4.17 -9.34
CA GLY A 112 16.39 -3.32 -10.22
C GLY A 112 16.76 -1.99 -9.56
N PRO A 113 17.93 -1.42 -9.90
CA PRO A 113 18.33 -0.09 -9.44
C PRO A 113 17.49 1.02 -10.10
N GLN A 114 17.53 2.21 -9.53
CA GLN A 114 16.71 3.34 -10.00
C GLN A 114 16.96 3.68 -11.48
N GLU A 115 18.20 3.58 -11.92
CA GLU A 115 18.62 3.89 -13.29
C GLU A 115 17.97 2.96 -14.32
N SER A 116 17.53 1.76 -13.90
CA SER A 116 16.84 0.83 -14.81
C SER A 116 15.41 1.29 -15.16
N TYR A 117 14.82 2.16 -14.34
CA TYR A 117 13.47 2.70 -14.53
C TYR A 117 13.49 4.04 -15.25
N ARG A 118 13.96 4.01 -16.50
CA ARG A 118 14.07 5.16 -17.39
C ARG A 118 13.75 4.74 -18.84
N PRO A 119 13.37 5.66 -19.73
CA PRO A 119 13.10 5.31 -21.13
C PRO A 119 14.27 4.65 -21.85
N ASP A 120 15.49 4.98 -21.47
CA ASP A 120 16.75 4.41 -21.98
C ASP A 120 17.26 3.22 -21.15
N GLY A 121 16.62 2.89 -20.03
CA GLY A 121 16.90 1.73 -19.20
C GLY A 121 16.18 0.46 -19.68
N TYR A 122 16.55 -0.72 -19.13
CA TYR A 122 15.93 -1.97 -19.56
C TYR A 122 14.45 -2.12 -19.19
N ASN A 123 13.93 -1.35 -18.20
CA ASN A 123 12.50 -1.29 -17.86
C ASN A 123 11.72 -0.31 -18.75
N ARG A 124 12.39 0.53 -19.56
CA ARG A 124 11.83 1.41 -20.59
C ARG A 124 10.87 2.51 -20.10
N TYR A 125 10.45 2.51 -18.87
CA TYR A 125 9.52 3.47 -18.28
C TYR A 125 10.09 4.02 -16.99
N PHE A 126 9.72 5.25 -16.63
CA PHE A 126 9.94 5.76 -15.27
C PHE A 126 9.13 4.91 -14.28
N PHE A 127 9.60 4.81 -13.04
CA PHE A 127 8.97 3.96 -12.03
C PHE A 127 7.51 4.37 -11.76
N ASP A 128 7.22 5.66 -11.84
CA ASP A 128 5.87 6.21 -11.63
C ASP A 128 4.82 5.58 -12.53
N ALA A 129 5.19 5.18 -13.76
CA ALA A 129 4.27 4.51 -14.68
C ALA A 129 3.70 3.19 -14.12
N PHE A 130 4.45 2.51 -13.24
CA PHE A 130 4.01 1.26 -12.62
C PHE A 130 3.14 1.47 -11.38
N MET A 131 3.04 2.70 -10.88
CA MET A 131 2.24 3.05 -9.71
C MET A 131 0.84 3.56 -10.06
N HIS A 132 0.58 3.94 -11.32
CA HIS A 132 -0.71 4.45 -11.75
C HIS A 132 -1.92 3.57 -11.38
N PRO A 133 -1.86 2.20 -11.42
CA PRO A 133 -2.99 1.39 -10.98
C PRO A 133 -3.32 1.58 -9.50
N SER A 134 -2.30 1.74 -8.65
CA SER A 134 -2.48 1.97 -7.21
C SER A 134 -3.01 3.38 -6.92
N GLU A 135 -2.46 4.38 -7.61
CA GLU A 135 -2.93 5.76 -7.54
C GLU A 135 -4.39 5.88 -8.02
N GLN A 136 -4.73 5.23 -9.14
CA GLN A 136 -6.10 5.20 -9.65
C GLN A 136 -7.06 4.47 -8.69
N THR A 137 -6.60 3.43 -7.99
CA THR A 137 -7.38 2.76 -6.95
C THR A 137 -7.67 3.72 -5.79
N ALA A 138 -6.67 4.47 -5.33
CA ALA A 138 -6.86 5.49 -4.31
C ALA A 138 -7.90 6.53 -4.75
N ALA A 139 -7.76 7.06 -5.97
CA ALA A 139 -8.67 8.06 -6.54
C ALA A 139 -10.11 7.52 -6.64
N LEU A 140 -10.29 6.28 -7.13
CA LEU A 140 -11.61 5.65 -7.23
C LEU A 140 -12.30 5.52 -5.87
N CYS A 141 -11.53 5.20 -4.82
CA CYS A 141 -12.04 5.04 -3.46
C CYS A 141 -12.14 6.36 -2.68
N GLY A 142 -11.80 7.49 -3.30
CA GLY A 142 -11.77 8.80 -2.64
C GLY A 142 -10.70 8.92 -1.55
N MET A 143 -9.62 8.16 -1.68
CA MET A 143 -8.45 8.23 -0.81
C MET A 143 -7.42 9.22 -1.37
N ARG A 144 -6.69 9.91 -0.49
CA ARG A 144 -5.57 10.76 -0.90
C ARG A 144 -4.32 9.89 -1.09
N TRP A 145 -3.74 9.95 -2.29
CA TRP A 145 -2.50 9.28 -2.62
C TRP A 145 -1.30 10.07 -2.09
N LEU A 146 -0.52 9.44 -1.19
CA LEU A 146 0.67 10.06 -0.64
C LEU A 146 1.91 9.76 -1.49
N PRO A 147 2.93 10.65 -1.50
CA PRO A 147 4.18 10.40 -2.22
C PRO A 147 4.81 9.07 -1.81
N PRO A 148 5.02 8.13 -2.75
CA PRO A 148 5.51 6.80 -2.44
C PRO A 148 6.91 6.79 -1.83
N LEU A 149 7.20 5.80 -0.98
CA LEU A 149 8.54 5.51 -0.48
C LEU A 149 9.08 4.25 -1.15
N VAL A 150 10.11 4.37 -1.98
CA VAL A 150 10.62 3.27 -2.79
C VAL A 150 12.11 3.01 -2.51
N LEU A 151 12.46 1.76 -2.19
CA LEU A 151 13.84 1.28 -2.14
C LEU A 151 14.19 0.58 -3.45
N HIS A 152 14.92 1.24 -4.32
CA HIS A 152 15.42 0.62 -5.54
C HIS A 152 16.67 -0.23 -5.27
N GLY A 153 16.86 -1.32 -6.04
CA GLY A 153 18.02 -2.18 -5.93
C GLY A 153 18.12 -2.95 -4.60
N ALA A 154 16.99 -3.38 -4.02
CA ALA A 154 16.93 -3.99 -2.69
C ALA A 154 17.84 -5.22 -2.52
N HIS A 155 18.11 -5.97 -3.61
CA HIS A 155 19.02 -7.13 -3.57
C HIS A 155 20.48 -6.75 -3.29
N SER A 156 20.91 -5.60 -3.79
CA SER A 156 22.30 -5.10 -3.65
C SER A 156 22.43 -4.03 -2.56
N ALA A 157 21.34 -3.63 -1.90
CA ALA A 157 21.36 -2.61 -0.87
C ALA A 157 22.26 -3.00 0.30
N SER A 158 23.13 -2.08 0.74
CA SER A 158 23.98 -2.29 1.89
C SER A 158 23.17 -2.36 3.20
N PRO A 159 23.69 -2.99 4.27
CA PRO A 159 23.02 -2.97 5.58
C PRO A 159 22.70 -1.56 6.06
N GLN A 160 23.60 -0.60 5.81
CA GLN A 160 23.38 0.80 6.17
C GLN A 160 22.24 1.44 5.38
N ALA A 161 22.17 1.21 4.06
CA ALA A 161 21.07 1.73 3.24
C ALA A 161 19.71 1.18 3.68
N LEU A 162 19.65 -0.12 4.03
CA LEU A 162 18.44 -0.74 4.59
C LEU A 162 18.04 -0.13 5.92
N ALA A 163 19.01 0.10 6.83
CA ALA A 163 18.76 0.72 8.12
C ALA A 163 18.22 2.15 7.96
N THR A 164 18.91 2.98 7.16
CA THR A 164 18.48 4.36 6.89
C THR A 164 17.07 4.40 6.27
N HIS A 165 16.75 3.48 5.35
CA HIS A 165 15.42 3.41 4.74
C HIS A 165 14.35 3.00 5.76
N ALA A 166 14.65 2.07 6.67
CA ALA A 166 13.76 1.67 7.75
C ALA A 166 13.54 2.78 8.80
N GLU A 167 14.60 3.52 9.13
CA GLU A 167 14.50 4.71 10.00
C GLU A 167 13.63 5.80 9.37
N LEU A 168 13.81 6.07 8.08
CA LEU A 168 12.96 7.02 7.34
C LEU A 168 11.50 6.58 7.36
N PHE A 169 11.23 5.31 7.09
CA PHE A 169 9.87 4.75 7.13
C PHE A 169 9.22 4.93 8.51
N ALA A 170 9.94 4.55 9.59
CA ALA A 170 9.43 4.71 10.95
C ALA A 170 9.18 6.19 11.31
N ALA A 171 10.10 7.08 10.94
CA ALA A 171 9.96 8.52 11.16
C ALA A 171 8.74 9.10 10.43
N ARG A 172 8.48 8.65 9.20
CA ARG A 172 7.28 9.03 8.45
C ARG A 172 5.99 8.53 9.11
N LEU A 173 5.94 7.28 9.58
CA LEU A 173 4.79 6.77 10.35
C LEU A 173 4.55 7.58 11.64
N GLN A 174 5.62 7.94 12.35
CA GLN A 174 5.53 8.73 13.59
C GLN A 174 5.04 10.16 13.35
N SER A 175 5.52 10.80 12.27
CA SER A 175 5.20 12.20 11.97
C SER A 175 3.87 12.37 11.21
N TRP A 176 3.30 11.30 10.64
CA TRP A 176 2.03 11.41 9.96
C TRP A 176 0.93 11.92 10.93
N PRO A 177 0.03 12.84 10.53
CA PRO A 177 -0.14 13.42 9.19
C PRO A 177 0.65 14.73 8.94
N ALA A 178 1.59 15.11 9.79
CA ALA A 178 2.32 16.37 9.70
C ALA A 178 3.44 16.37 8.65
N TRP A 179 3.22 15.73 7.49
CA TRP A 179 4.17 15.80 6.39
C TRP A 179 3.96 17.08 5.57
N PRO A 180 5.02 17.84 5.25
CA PRO A 180 4.89 19.05 4.46
C PRO A 180 4.22 18.84 3.10
N GLU A 181 4.44 17.66 2.49
CA GLU A 181 3.87 17.30 1.21
C GLU A 181 2.35 17.16 1.24
N ILE A 182 1.79 16.75 2.39
CA ILE A 182 0.34 16.56 2.56
C ILE A 182 -0.43 17.88 2.43
N GLU A 183 0.16 18.99 2.88
CA GLU A 183 -0.46 20.32 2.78
C GLU A 183 -0.63 20.79 1.33
N ALA A 184 0.26 20.30 0.45
CA ALA A 184 0.23 20.65 -0.98
C ALA A 184 -0.67 19.71 -1.81
N LEU A 185 -1.13 18.58 -1.24
CA LEU A 185 -1.99 17.64 -1.95
C LEU A 185 -3.45 18.10 -1.92
N GLU A 186 -4.12 17.98 -3.05
CA GLU A 186 -5.55 18.22 -3.11
C GLU A 186 -6.31 17.19 -2.26
N PRO A 187 -7.42 17.59 -1.60
CA PRO A 187 -8.29 16.66 -0.91
C PRO A 187 -8.81 15.59 -1.89
N ALA A 188 -8.79 14.35 -1.48
CA ALA A 188 -9.41 13.28 -2.26
C ALA A 188 -10.92 13.52 -2.36
N LEU A 189 -11.44 13.57 -3.57
CA LEU A 189 -12.87 13.65 -3.84
C LEU A 189 -13.39 12.25 -4.20
N PRO A 190 -14.56 11.86 -3.68
CA PRO A 190 -15.16 10.60 -4.06
C PRO A 190 -15.49 10.59 -5.55
N CYS A 191 -15.14 9.50 -6.24
CA CYS A 191 -15.49 9.31 -7.62
C CYS A 191 -16.98 8.89 -7.73
N ASP A 192 -17.75 9.60 -8.54
CA ASP A 192 -19.13 9.22 -8.84
C ASP A 192 -19.15 8.08 -9.87
N VAL A 193 -19.15 6.85 -9.35
CA VAL A 193 -19.26 5.64 -10.17
C VAL A 193 -20.75 5.33 -10.41
N PRO A 194 -21.23 5.35 -11.67
CA PRO A 194 -22.61 4.99 -11.95
C PRO A 194 -22.95 3.57 -11.51
N ALA A 195 -24.17 3.36 -11.01
CA ALA A 195 -24.63 2.01 -10.62
C ALA A 195 -24.53 1.00 -11.77
N ALA A 196 -24.71 1.47 -13.01
CA ALA A 196 -24.59 0.66 -14.23
C ALA A 196 -23.14 0.31 -14.63
N ALA A 197 -22.12 0.87 -13.96
CA ALA A 197 -20.71 0.58 -14.25
C ALA A 197 -20.28 -0.82 -13.77
N ARG A 198 -21.11 -1.50 -12.96
CA ARG A 198 -20.90 -2.89 -12.58
C ARG A 198 -21.61 -3.82 -13.56
N PRO A 199 -20.94 -4.87 -14.07
CA PRO A 199 -21.65 -5.95 -14.77
C PRO A 199 -22.80 -6.47 -13.89
N ALA A 200 -23.96 -6.73 -14.49
CA ALA A 200 -25.03 -7.41 -13.78
C ALA A 200 -24.47 -8.69 -13.15
N ALA A 201 -24.73 -8.92 -11.87
CA ALA A 201 -24.41 -10.19 -11.26
C ALA A 201 -25.10 -11.27 -12.12
N GLU A 202 -24.32 -12.22 -12.63
CA GLU A 202 -24.88 -13.39 -13.27
C GLU A 202 -25.79 -14.06 -12.25
N ALA A 203 -27.08 -14.16 -12.62
CA ALA A 203 -28.13 -14.70 -11.77
C ALA A 203 -28.01 -16.23 -11.65
#